data_a9300ff5954954f49d6b141b33395761
#
_entry.id   a9300ff5954954f49d6b141b33395761
#
_cell.length_a   1.000
_cell.length_b   1.000
_cell.length_c   1.000
_cell.angle_alpha   90.00
_cell.angle_beta   90.00
_cell.angle_gamma   90.00
#
_symmetry.space_group_name_H-M   'P 1'
#
loop_
_entity.id
_entity.type
_entity.pdbx_description
1 polymer ?
#
loop_
_entity_poly.entity_id
_entity_poly.type
_entity_poly.pdbx_seq_one_letter_code
_entity_poly.pdbx_strand_id
1 'polypeptide(L)'
;MREISVQDLAQRLASGEKPYLLDVRQKWEHDLAKLPGSALLPLDELAERIPEIEAPKDALVVCYCHHGVRSLHAALILGAAGFTDAVSLRGGIDAWSELIDRNVPRY
;
A
#
# COMPACT_ATOMS: atom_id res chain seq x y z
N MET A 1 -14.47 -2.87 6.05
CA MET A 1 -13.26 -2.20 5.59
C MET A 1 -12.10 -3.16 5.80
N ARG A 2 -11.29 -3.40 4.76
CA ARG A 2 -10.28 -4.44 4.82
C ARG A 2 -8.91 -3.88 5.10
N GLU A 3 -8.20 -4.55 6.01
CA GLU A 3 -6.84 -4.20 6.37
C GLU A 3 -5.97 -5.47 6.38
N ILE A 4 -4.66 -5.29 6.20
CA ILE A 4 -3.68 -6.34 6.37
C ILE A 4 -2.63 -5.85 7.37
N SER A 5 -2.17 -6.72 8.26
CA SER A 5 -1.10 -6.36 9.19
C SER A 5 0.25 -6.40 8.50
N VAL A 6 1.24 -5.70 9.06
CA VAL A 6 2.61 -5.74 8.52
C VAL A 6 3.19 -7.16 8.62
N GLN A 7 2.84 -7.89 9.67
CA GLN A 7 3.30 -9.28 9.84
C GLN A 7 2.72 -10.18 8.75
N ASP A 8 1.42 -10.06 8.45
CA ASP A 8 0.79 -10.86 7.41
C ASP A 8 1.38 -10.53 6.03
N LEU A 9 1.57 -9.25 5.74
CA LEU A 9 2.21 -8.86 4.47
C LEU A 9 3.63 -9.41 4.38
N ALA A 10 4.42 -9.31 5.44
CA ALA A 10 5.78 -9.83 5.46
C ALA A 10 5.81 -11.34 5.20
N GLN A 11 4.88 -12.08 5.81
CA GLN A 11 4.77 -13.52 5.61
C GLN A 11 4.41 -13.87 4.17
N ARG A 12 3.48 -13.14 3.57
CA ARG A 12 3.09 -13.35 2.16
C ARG A 12 4.26 -13.10 1.22
N LEU A 13 5.00 -12.01 1.44
CA LEU A 13 6.17 -11.71 0.62
C LEU A 13 7.25 -12.78 0.77
N ALA A 14 7.47 -13.28 2.00
CA ALA A 14 8.45 -14.33 2.27
C ALA A 14 8.06 -15.66 1.62
N SER A 15 6.78 -15.92 1.44
CA SER A 15 6.29 -17.13 0.79
C SER A 15 6.30 -17.05 -0.74
N GLY A 16 6.76 -15.94 -1.31
CA GLY A 16 6.86 -15.78 -2.75
C GLY A 16 5.65 -15.13 -3.41
N GLU A 17 4.62 -14.73 -2.64
CA GLU A 17 3.52 -13.97 -3.20
C GLU A 17 3.98 -12.60 -3.66
N LYS A 18 3.34 -12.06 -4.69
CA LYS A 18 3.69 -10.76 -5.26
C LYS A 18 2.47 -9.83 -5.29
N PRO A 19 1.99 -9.39 -4.12
CA PRO A 19 0.90 -8.41 -4.10
C PRO A 19 1.36 -7.11 -4.75
N TYR A 20 0.40 -6.37 -5.30
CA TYR A 20 0.68 -5.05 -5.85
C TYR A 20 0.74 -4.06 -4.68
N LEU A 21 1.91 -3.47 -4.45
CA LEU A 21 2.11 -2.51 -3.37
C LEU A 21 1.91 -1.10 -3.91
N LEU A 22 0.94 -0.39 -3.36
CA LEU A 22 0.55 0.93 -3.82
C LEU A 22 0.80 1.97 -2.72
N ASP A 23 1.78 2.85 -2.96
CA ASP A 23 2.08 3.97 -2.08
C ASP A 23 1.15 5.13 -2.44
N VAL A 24 0.29 5.54 -1.51
CA VAL A 24 -0.67 6.62 -1.74
C VAL A 24 -0.27 7.92 -1.02
N ARG A 25 1.00 8.00 -0.63
CA ARG A 25 1.58 9.21 -0.02
C ARG A 25 2.01 10.21 -1.09
N GLN A 26 2.63 11.28 -0.67
CA GLN A 26 3.22 12.26 -1.56
C GLN A 26 4.59 11.79 -2.08
N LYS A 27 5.03 12.37 -3.18
CA LYS A 27 6.30 11.98 -3.80
C LYS A 27 7.48 12.13 -2.86
N TRP A 28 7.53 13.20 -2.05
CA TRP A 28 8.64 13.40 -1.13
C TRP A 28 8.73 12.30 -0.07
N GLU A 29 7.56 11.76 0.36
CA GLU A 29 7.53 10.65 1.30
C GLU A 29 8.06 9.37 0.65
N HIS A 30 7.65 9.12 -0.58
CA HIS A 30 8.09 7.95 -1.35
C HIS A 30 9.61 7.99 -1.60
N ASP A 31 10.14 9.18 -1.91
CA ASP A 31 11.57 9.34 -2.12
C ASP A 31 12.37 9.17 -0.83
N LEU A 32 11.78 9.55 0.31
CA LEU A 32 12.42 9.42 1.61
C LEU A 32 12.49 7.97 2.09
N ALA A 33 11.39 7.25 1.98
CA ALA A 33 11.28 5.87 2.45
C ALA A 33 10.11 5.19 1.74
N LYS A 34 10.32 3.98 1.24
CA LYS A 34 9.26 3.22 0.55
C LYS A 34 9.44 1.72 0.77
N LEU A 35 8.37 0.97 0.56
CA LEU A 35 8.45 -0.48 0.47
C LEU A 35 9.04 -0.86 -0.88
N PRO A 36 9.99 -1.80 -0.94
CA PRO A 36 10.60 -2.20 -2.23
C PRO A 36 9.56 -2.67 -3.22
N GLY A 37 9.68 -2.20 -4.47
CA GLY A 37 8.77 -2.60 -5.55
C GLY A 37 7.42 -1.91 -5.54
N SER A 38 7.18 -0.94 -4.65
CA SER A 38 5.90 -0.24 -4.62
C SER A 38 5.80 0.81 -5.73
N ALA A 39 4.58 1.00 -6.23
CA ALA A 39 4.26 2.08 -7.17
C ALA A 39 3.72 3.27 -6.39
N LEU A 40 3.96 4.48 -6.88
CA LEU A 40 3.47 5.71 -6.25
C LEU A 40 2.26 6.22 -7.01
N LEU A 41 1.18 6.45 -6.27
CA LEU A 41 -0.03 7.08 -6.81
C LEU A 41 -0.71 7.85 -5.67
N PRO A 42 -0.39 9.14 -5.52
CA PRO A 42 -0.90 9.92 -4.38
C PRO A 42 -2.42 9.90 -4.28
N LEU A 43 -2.93 9.88 -3.06
CA LEU A 43 -4.37 9.72 -2.79
C LEU A 43 -5.22 10.74 -3.53
N ASP A 44 -4.78 12.00 -3.58
CA ASP A 44 -5.53 13.07 -4.23
C ASP A 44 -5.60 12.94 -5.76
N GLU A 45 -4.75 12.08 -6.35
CA GLU A 45 -4.76 11.82 -7.79
C GLU A 45 -5.31 10.43 -8.12
N LEU A 46 -5.57 9.61 -7.11
CA LEU A 46 -5.85 8.19 -7.30
C LEU A 46 -7.05 7.93 -8.19
N ALA A 47 -8.18 8.61 -7.93
CA ALA A 47 -9.42 8.34 -8.66
C ALA A 47 -9.27 8.59 -10.17
N GLU A 48 -8.47 9.60 -10.55
CA GLU A 48 -8.24 9.94 -11.95
C GLU A 48 -7.20 9.05 -12.63
N ARG A 49 -6.33 8.41 -11.82
CA ARG A 49 -5.19 7.66 -12.32
C ARG A 49 -5.31 6.15 -12.12
N ILE A 50 -6.48 5.66 -11.74
CA ILE A 50 -6.72 4.21 -11.57
C ILE A 50 -6.27 3.40 -12.79
N PRO A 51 -6.47 3.83 -14.05
CA PRO A 51 -6.00 3.07 -15.22
C PRO A 51 -4.49 2.84 -15.28
N GLU A 52 -3.70 3.58 -14.50
CA GLU A 52 -2.25 3.38 -14.43
C GLU A 52 -1.86 2.20 -13.53
N ILE A 53 -2.78 1.66 -12.77
CA ILE A 53 -2.51 0.52 -11.89
C ILE A 53 -2.38 -0.75 -12.74
N GLU A 54 -1.18 -1.31 -12.79
CA GLU A 54 -0.87 -2.49 -13.60
C GLU A 54 -1.14 -3.77 -12.81
N ALA A 55 -2.39 -3.94 -12.38
CA ALA A 55 -2.82 -5.14 -11.65
C ALA A 55 -4.25 -5.49 -12.06
N PRO A 56 -4.56 -6.78 -12.18
CA PRO A 56 -5.94 -7.18 -12.45
C PRO A 56 -6.85 -6.84 -11.26
N LYS A 57 -8.14 -6.72 -11.54
CA LYS A 57 -9.12 -6.29 -10.54
C LYS A 57 -9.27 -7.25 -9.36
N ASP A 58 -8.89 -8.51 -9.54
CA ASP A 58 -8.94 -9.53 -8.49
C ASP A 58 -7.60 -9.74 -7.77
N ALA A 59 -6.56 -8.99 -8.13
CA ALA A 59 -5.27 -9.10 -7.47
C ALA A 59 -5.33 -8.48 -6.07
N LEU A 60 -4.48 -8.99 -5.18
CA LEU A 60 -4.28 -8.35 -3.88
C LEU A 60 -3.52 -7.03 -4.09
N VAL A 61 -4.17 -5.92 -3.80
CA VAL A 61 -3.56 -4.59 -3.84
C VAL A 61 -3.44 -4.09 -2.41
N VAL A 62 -2.21 -3.88 -1.95
CA VAL A 62 -1.95 -3.37 -0.61
C VAL A 62 -1.63 -1.88 -0.73
N CYS A 63 -2.56 -1.06 -0.29
CA CYS A 63 -2.36 0.39 -0.22
C CYS A 63 -1.66 0.72 1.10
N TYR A 64 -0.65 1.59 1.06
CA TYR A 64 -0.03 2.01 2.29
C TYR A 64 0.24 3.52 2.31
N CYS A 65 0.29 4.06 3.52
CA CYS A 65 0.67 5.44 3.77
C CYS A 65 1.55 5.47 5.03
N HIS A 66 1.66 6.62 5.69
CA HIS A 66 2.53 6.73 6.87
C HIS A 66 2.01 5.88 8.04
N HIS A 67 0.73 6.08 8.43
CA HIS A 67 0.14 5.39 9.58
C HIS A 67 -1.14 4.58 9.28
N GLY A 68 -1.62 4.59 8.04
CA GLY A 68 -2.76 3.76 7.65
C GLY A 68 -4.08 4.49 7.40
N VAL A 69 -4.15 5.81 7.59
CA VAL A 69 -5.41 6.57 7.40
C VAL A 69 -5.69 6.84 5.92
N ARG A 70 -4.73 7.43 5.21
CA ARG A 70 -4.89 7.72 3.78
C ARG A 70 -5.10 6.43 2.98
N SER A 71 -4.44 5.35 3.37
CA SER A 71 -4.56 4.08 2.67
C SER A 71 -5.91 3.39 2.86
N LEU A 72 -6.62 3.66 3.96
CA LEU A 72 -8.01 3.21 4.10
C LEU A 72 -8.90 3.87 3.06
N HIS A 73 -8.77 5.18 2.85
CA HIS A 73 -9.48 5.89 1.80
C HIS A 73 -9.14 5.33 0.43
N ALA A 74 -7.87 5.07 0.17
CA ALA A 74 -7.43 4.51 -1.11
C ALA A 74 -8.08 3.15 -1.37
N ALA A 75 -8.09 2.27 -0.37
CA ALA A 75 -8.71 0.95 -0.52
C ALA A 75 -10.20 1.06 -0.83
N LEU A 76 -10.90 2.01 -0.22
CA LEU A 76 -12.33 2.26 -0.50
C LEU A 76 -12.52 2.75 -1.95
N ILE A 77 -11.69 3.68 -2.40
CA ILE A 77 -11.75 4.19 -3.79
C ILE A 77 -11.55 3.05 -4.78
N LEU A 78 -10.55 2.21 -4.55
CA LEU A 78 -10.27 1.07 -5.44
C LEU A 78 -11.41 0.05 -5.41
N GLY A 79 -11.97 -0.23 -4.24
CA GLY A 79 -13.11 -1.13 -4.13
C GLY A 79 -14.30 -0.64 -4.93
N ALA A 80 -14.59 0.66 -4.88
CA ALA A 80 -15.67 1.26 -5.67
C ALA A 80 -15.38 1.19 -7.18
N ALA A 81 -14.11 1.13 -7.57
CA ALA A 81 -13.69 1.02 -8.97
C ALA A 81 -13.62 -0.43 -9.46
N GLY A 82 -13.99 -1.41 -8.64
CA GLY A 82 -14.07 -2.81 -9.05
C GLY A 82 -12.91 -3.69 -8.59
N PHE A 83 -11.95 -3.17 -7.84
CA PHE A 83 -10.90 -4.00 -7.24
C PHE A 83 -11.50 -4.79 -6.08
N THR A 84 -11.44 -6.12 -6.17
CA THR A 84 -12.14 -6.99 -5.21
C THR A 84 -11.28 -7.32 -3.99
N ASP A 85 -9.98 -7.05 -4.04
CA ASP A 85 -9.05 -7.39 -2.96
C ASP A 85 -8.08 -6.23 -2.68
N ALA A 86 -8.62 -5.01 -2.59
CA ALA A 86 -7.85 -3.84 -2.18
C ALA A 86 -7.91 -3.71 -0.66
N VAL A 87 -6.75 -3.63 -0.01
CA VAL A 87 -6.63 -3.58 1.45
C VAL A 87 -5.70 -2.45 1.86
N SER A 88 -5.83 -1.99 3.10
CA SER A 88 -4.95 -1.00 3.70
C SER A 88 -3.94 -1.68 4.61
N LEU A 89 -2.67 -1.27 4.54
CA LEU A 89 -1.64 -1.75 5.46
C LEU A 89 -1.82 -1.07 6.82
N ARG A 90 -2.23 -1.85 7.81
CA ARG A 90 -2.47 -1.35 9.16
C ARG A 90 -1.18 -0.82 9.77
N GLY A 91 -1.22 0.42 10.26
CA GLY A 91 -0.06 1.07 10.83
C GLY A 91 0.90 1.64 9.80
N GLY A 92 0.69 1.38 8.52
CA GLY A 92 1.44 1.95 7.41
C GLY A 92 2.91 1.59 7.40
N ILE A 93 3.69 2.38 6.67
CA ILE A 93 5.13 2.20 6.58
C ILE A 93 5.83 2.40 7.93
N ASP A 94 5.22 3.18 8.84
CA ASP A 94 5.77 3.36 10.18
C ASP A 94 5.82 2.03 10.94
N ALA A 95 4.72 1.28 10.94
CA ALA A 95 4.68 -0.05 11.56
C ALA A 95 5.61 -1.02 10.84
N TRP A 96 5.68 -0.96 9.52
CA TRP A 96 6.60 -1.80 8.75
C TRP A 96 8.05 -1.55 9.16
N SER A 97 8.46 -0.28 9.24
CA SER A 97 9.81 0.10 9.65
C SER A 97 10.13 -0.36 11.07
N GLU A 98 9.17 -0.20 11.98
CA GLU A 98 9.38 -0.55 13.38
C GLU A 98 9.43 -2.07 13.61
N LEU A 99 8.56 -2.83 12.97
CA LEU A 99 8.32 -4.23 13.29
C LEU A 99 8.91 -5.22 12.30
N ILE A 100 9.11 -4.84 11.05
CA ILE A 100 9.54 -5.76 9.99
C ILE A 100 10.95 -5.44 9.48
N ASP A 101 11.20 -4.20 9.04
CA ASP A 101 12.47 -3.83 8.42
C ASP A 101 12.94 -2.47 8.92
N ARG A 102 13.85 -2.51 9.90
CA ARG A 102 14.38 -1.28 10.52
C ARG A 102 15.30 -0.48 9.61
N ASN A 103 15.68 -1.04 8.47
CA ASN A 103 16.46 -0.30 7.46
C ASN A 103 15.59 0.70 6.68
N VAL A 104 14.27 0.57 6.73
CA VAL A 104 13.36 1.56 6.15
C VAL A 104 13.30 2.76 7.08
N PRO A 105 13.68 3.97 6.61
CA PRO A 105 13.71 5.15 7.48
C PRO A 105 12.32 5.48 8.05
N ARG A 106 12.31 5.92 9.30
CA ARG A 106 11.11 6.45 9.95
C ARG A 106 11.14 7.98 9.85
N TYR A 107 9.93 8.57 9.74
CA TYR A 107 9.83 10.02 9.60
C TYR A 107 8.58 10.57 10.27
#